data_2708b62450893e3d6545c985b22278e7
#
_entry.id   2708b62450893e3d6545c985b22278e7
#
_cell.length_a   1.000
_cell.length_b   1.000
_cell.length_c   1.000
_cell.angle_alpha   90.00
_cell.angle_beta   90.00
_cell.angle_gamma   90.00
#
_symmetry.space_group_name_H-M   'P 1'
#
loop_
_entity.id
_entity.type
_entity.pdbx_description
1 polymer ?
#
loop_
_entity_poly.entity_id
_entity_poly.type
_entity_poly.pdbx_seq_one_letter_code
_entity_poly.pdbx_strand_id
1 'polypeptide(L)'
;MSGRLPLVGSEAEIKAVPILDMQEDGQGFERIFDVFEEIFDNVRDFPVAIISIAGPFRKGKSFLLNLLAHYLLENQSPTWFKNGDTQPEKVFEWKGGTERNTVGIHISNKPFMLETSDNKKVAVFLMDTQGMFDLKTTAKDCSTIFALSTLLSSVQIYNLTGHIQENDLQHFEVFTKYAKYAAEEKQHVNASTTPFQSLILLIRNWENADFESSFKGGAKYLE
;
A
#
# COMPACT_ATOMS: atom_id res chain seq x y z
N MET A 1 3.39 28.97 -14.81
CA MET A 1 4.58 28.94 -13.94
C MET A 1 4.23 28.00 -12.79
N SER A 2 4.62 26.73 -12.90
CA SER A 2 4.36 25.72 -11.87
C SER A 2 5.46 25.83 -10.82
N GLY A 3 5.15 26.41 -9.67
CA GLY A 3 6.06 26.48 -8.54
C GLY A 3 6.22 25.07 -7.94
N ARG A 4 7.44 24.56 -7.94
CA ARG A 4 7.82 23.39 -7.12
C ARG A 4 7.52 23.74 -5.67
N LEU A 5 6.58 23.02 -5.07
CA LEU A 5 6.39 23.09 -3.62
C LEU A 5 7.56 22.36 -2.95
N PRO A 6 8.28 22.98 -2.02
CA PRO A 6 9.33 22.30 -1.29
C PRO A 6 8.72 21.17 -0.45
N LEU A 7 9.32 19.99 -0.51
CA LEU A 7 9.10 18.92 0.47
C LEU A 7 9.31 19.49 1.87
N VAL A 8 8.38 19.28 2.77
CA VAL A 8 8.50 19.72 4.16
C VAL A 8 9.69 18.99 4.78
N GLY A 9 10.76 19.75 5.07
CA GLY A 9 11.89 19.35 5.90
C GLY A 9 12.97 18.49 5.22
N SER A 10 14.18 19.06 5.15
CA SER A 10 15.51 18.51 4.83
C SER A 10 15.66 17.66 3.55
N GLU A 11 16.82 17.79 2.92
CA GLU A 11 17.33 17.03 1.76
C GLU A 11 17.47 15.50 1.96
N ALA A 12 16.91 14.94 3.05
CA ALA A 12 16.99 13.53 3.34
C ALA A 12 16.09 12.71 2.38
N GLU A 13 16.65 11.66 1.87
CA GLU A 13 16.05 10.70 0.93
C GLU A 13 14.72 10.11 1.45
N ILE A 14 13.73 9.95 0.57
CA ILE A 14 12.50 9.21 0.89
C ILE A 14 12.84 7.72 0.86
N LYS A 15 12.56 7.03 1.95
CA LYS A 15 12.78 5.59 2.09
C LYS A 15 11.65 4.92 2.88
N ALA A 16 11.48 3.63 2.69
CA ALA A 16 10.57 2.84 3.50
C ALA A 16 11.18 2.54 4.88
N VAL A 17 10.37 2.63 5.92
CA VAL A 17 10.71 2.27 7.29
C VAL A 17 9.67 1.31 7.85
N PRO A 18 10.06 0.33 8.68
CA PRO A 18 9.12 -0.61 9.26
C PRO A 18 8.26 0.07 10.32
N ILE A 19 6.96 -0.20 10.32
CA ILE A 19 6.00 0.18 11.38
C ILE A 19 5.43 -1.05 12.09
N LEU A 20 5.61 -2.21 11.49
CA LEU A 20 5.32 -3.51 12.05
C LEU A 20 6.42 -4.47 11.59
N ASP A 21 7.10 -5.11 12.52
CA ASP A 21 8.15 -6.07 12.21
C ASP A 21 7.90 -7.39 12.94
N MET A 22 8.52 -8.47 12.48
CA MET A 22 8.43 -9.76 13.12
C MET A 22 9.30 -9.77 14.37
N GLN A 23 8.78 -10.33 15.48
CA GLN A 23 9.57 -10.51 16.69
C GLN A 23 10.78 -11.43 16.45
N GLU A 24 11.85 -11.24 17.23
CA GLU A 24 13.10 -12.02 17.07
C GLU A 24 12.90 -13.53 17.21
N ASP A 25 11.92 -13.95 18.01
CA ASP A 25 11.56 -15.36 18.18
C ASP A 25 10.73 -15.93 17.02
N GLY A 26 10.35 -15.09 16.05
CA GLY A 26 9.52 -15.44 14.91
C GLY A 26 8.05 -15.74 15.26
N GLN A 27 7.62 -15.44 16.48
CA GLN A 27 6.26 -15.70 16.95
C GLN A 27 5.44 -14.40 17.09
N GLY A 28 5.03 -13.84 15.98
CA GLY A 28 4.18 -12.65 15.93
C GLY A 28 4.92 -11.42 15.49
N PHE A 29 4.27 -10.28 15.69
CA PHE A 29 4.76 -8.98 15.25
C PHE A 29 4.87 -8.01 16.42
N GLU A 30 5.87 -7.15 16.36
CA GLU A 30 5.97 -5.99 17.23
C GLU A 30 5.70 -4.70 16.46
N ARG A 31 5.16 -3.71 17.15
CA ARG A 31 4.91 -2.38 16.61
C ARG A 31 6.09 -1.47 16.91
N ILE A 32 6.46 -0.67 15.95
CA ILE A 32 7.50 0.34 16.08
C ILE A 32 6.81 1.71 16.25
N PHE A 33 6.36 2.00 17.47
CA PHE A 33 5.56 3.19 17.79
C PHE A 33 6.31 4.49 17.56
N ASP A 34 7.57 4.56 17.96
CA ASP A 34 8.37 5.80 17.87
C ASP A 34 8.49 6.27 16.42
N VAL A 35 8.67 5.35 15.49
CA VAL A 35 8.72 5.63 14.05
C VAL A 35 7.39 6.18 13.55
N PHE A 36 6.29 5.64 14.05
CA PHE A 36 4.95 6.07 13.64
C PHE A 36 4.68 7.51 14.09
N GLU A 37 5.00 7.86 15.34
CA GLU A 37 4.85 9.22 15.86
C GLU A 37 5.73 10.20 15.07
N GLU A 38 7.00 9.89 14.86
CA GLU A 38 7.93 10.74 14.11
C GLU A 38 7.43 11.06 12.69
N ILE A 39 6.89 10.07 11.98
CA ILE A 39 6.41 10.24 10.61
C ILE A 39 5.21 11.19 10.55
N PHE A 40 4.25 11.06 11.48
CA PHE A 40 3.00 11.82 11.42
C PHE A 40 3.06 13.17 12.11
N ASP A 41 4.02 13.40 13.02
CA ASP A 41 4.19 14.68 13.70
C ASP A 41 4.41 15.84 12.71
N ASN A 42 5.14 15.60 11.66
CA ASN A 42 5.46 16.61 10.64
C ASN A 42 4.29 16.98 9.72
N VAL A 43 3.16 16.27 9.81
CA VAL A 43 2.00 16.47 8.92
C VAL A 43 0.68 16.68 9.68
N ARG A 44 0.74 17.01 10.96
CA ARG A 44 -0.45 17.19 11.82
C ARG A 44 -1.46 18.21 11.28
N ASP A 45 -0.99 19.19 10.53
CA ASP A 45 -1.83 20.25 9.97
C ASP A 45 -2.45 19.88 8.60
N PHE A 46 -2.16 18.70 8.08
CA PHE A 46 -2.64 18.27 6.78
C PHE A 46 -3.53 17.04 6.89
N PRO A 47 -4.56 16.92 6.03
CA PRO A 47 -5.22 15.63 5.82
C PRO A 47 -4.19 14.59 5.38
N VAL A 48 -4.28 13.39 5.96
CA VAL A 48 -3.39 12.26 5.63
C VAL A 48 -4.15 11.23 4.82
N ALA A 49 -3.53 10.74 3.75
CA ALA A 49 -3.99 9.60 2.99
C ALA A 49 -2.90 8.54 2.91
N ILE A 50 -3.22 7.29 3.23
CA ILE A 50 -2.31 6.17 3.13
C ILE A 50 -2.77 5.26 2.00
N ILE A 51 -1.91 5.04 1.01
CA ILE A 51 -2.12 4.08 -0.08
C ILE A 51 -1.33 2.83 0.25
N SER A 52 -2.04 1.75 0.51
CA SER A 52 -1.46 0.46 0.85
C SER A 52 -1.57 -0.53 -0.30
N ILE A 53 -0.60 -1.44 -0.39
CA ILE A 53 -0.65 -2.57 -1.32
C ILE A 53 -0.52 -3.89 -0.56
N ALA A 54 -1.44 -4.81 -0.83
CA ALA A 54 -1.42 -6.18 -0.32
C ALA A 54 -1.62 -7.18 -1.46
N GLY A 55 -1.30 -8.43 -1.22
CA GLY A 55 -1.47 -9.49 -2.21
C GLY A 55 -0.41 -10.58 -2.09
N PRO A 56 -0.47 -11.61 -2.95
CA PRO A 56 0.41 -12.76 -2.88
C PRO A 56 1.90 -12.41 -2.92
N PHE A 57 2.70 -13.28 -2.33
CA PHE A 57 4.15 -13.17 -2.30
C PHE A 57 4.73 -13.10 -3.73
N ARG A 58 5.77 -12.25 -3.92
CA ARG A 58 6.53 -12.08 -5.18
C ARG A 58 5.72 -11.67 -6.41
N LYS A 59 4.61 -11.04 -6.21
CA LYS A 59 3.82 -10.46 -7.29
C LYS A 59 4.11 -8.97 -7.52
N GLY A 60 5.33 -8.49 -7.18
CA GLY A 60 5.85 -7.15 -7.51
C GLY A 60 5.13 -5.98 -6.83
N LYS A 61 4.68 -6.15 -5.59
CA LYS A 61 4.04 -5.08 -4.80
C LYS A 61 4.99 -3.91 -4.58
N SER A 62 6.14 -4.16 -3.96
CA SER A 62 7.17 -3.14 -3.69
C SER A 62 7.65 -2.44 -4.97
N PHE A 63 7.78 -3.19 -6.07
CA PHE A 63 8.10 -2.59 -7.38
C PHE A 63 7.01 -1.64 -7.87
N LEU A 64 5.74 -2.00 -7.73
CA LEU A 64 4.63 -1.13 -8.09
C LEU A 64 4.59 0.13 -7.22
N LEU A 65 4.86 0.01 -5.92
CA LEU A 65 4.96 1.18 -5.04
C LEU A 65 6.11 2.10 -5.44
N ASN A 66 7.24 1.56 -5.88
CA ASN A 66 8.34 2.38 -6.40
C ASN A 66 7.95 3.12 -7.68
N LEU A 67 7.20 2.48 -8.58
CA LEU A 67 6.63 3.15 -9.76
C LEU A 67 5.68 4.29 -9.34
N LEU A 68 4.83 4.04 -8.36
CA LEU A 68 3.91 5.06 -7.84
C LEU A 68 4.67 6.20 -7.15
N ALA A 69 5.68 5.88 -6.36
CA ALA A 69 6.55 6.88 -5.74
C ALA A 69 7.22 7.77 -6.79
N HIS A 70 7.78 7.15 -7.83
CA HIS A 70 8.38 7.89 -8.94
C HIS A 70 7.37 8.82 -9.64
N TYR A 71 6.17 8.32 -9.93
CA TYR A 71 5.08 9.13 -10.49
C TYR A 71 4.72 10.33 -9.62
N LEU A 72 4.65 10.14 -8.31
CA LEU A 72 4.35 11.21 -7.36
C LEU A 72 5.49 12.24 -7.26
N LEU A 73 6.74 11.80 -7.31
CA LEU A 73 7.93 12.66 -7.32
C LEU A 73 8.04 13.49 -8.61
N GLU A 74 7.63 12.94 -9.75
CA GLU A 74 7.56 13.65 -11.04
C GLU A 74 6.31 14.56 -11.16
N ASN A 75 5.70 14.92 -10.03
CA ASN A 75 4.50 15.76 -9.96
C ASN A 75 3.34 15.27 -10.85
N GLN A 76 3.15 13.96 -10.92
CA GLN A 76 2.08 13.31 -11.69
C GLN A 76 2.11 13.68 -13.18
N SER A 77 3.30 13.99 -13.71
CA SER A 77 3.47 14.35 -15.12
C SER A 77 2.97 13.23 -16.03
N PRO A 78 2.16 13.52 -17.08
CA PRO A 78 1.77 12.49 -18.05
C PRO A 78 2.95 11.86 -18.77
N THR A 79 4.13 12.42 -18.59
CA THR A 79 5.36 12.01 -19.26
C THR A 79 6.35 11.31 -18.36
N TRP A 80 5.96 11.02 -17.12
CA TRP A 80 6.80 10.39 -16.08
C TRP A 80 7.45 9.07 -16.54
N PHE A 81 6.83 8.36 -17.48
CA PHE A 81 7.29 7.07 -17.99
C PHE A 81 7.59 7.12 -19.51
N LYS A 82 8.30 8.16 -19.96
CA LYS A 82 8.49 8.38 -21.41
C LYS A 82 9.43 7.43 -22.14
N ASN A 83 10.38 6.79 -21.46
CA ASN A 83 11.51 6.18 -22.16
C ASN A 83 11.82 4.73 -21.76
N GLY A 84 10.95 3.91 -21.24
CA GLY A 84 11.24 2.49 -20.99
C GLY A 84 12.49 2.17 -20.13
N ASP A 85 13.43 3.08 -20.06
CA ASP A 85 14.70 2.99 -19.32
C ASP A 85 14.62 3.71 -17.94
N THR A 86 13.46 4.26 -17.58
CA THR A 86 13.30 4.94 -16.29
C THR A 86 13.34 3.90 -15.18
N GLN A 87 14.44 3.86 -14.45
CA GLN A 87 14.49 3.11 -13.20
C GLN A 87 13.72 3.90 -12.14
N PRO A 88 12.68 3.33 -11.53
CA PRO A 88 11.92 4.02 -10.48
C PRO A 88 12.80 4.27 -9.25
N GLU A 89 12.51 5.35 -8.55
CA GLU A 89 13.11 5.61 -7.24
C GLU A 89 12.98 4.39 -6.32
N LYS A 90 14.07 4.04 -5.65
CA LYS A 90 14.12 2.86 -4.77
C LYS A 90 13.68 3.22 -3.35
N VAL A 91 12.46 3.62 -3.16
CA VAL A 91 11.86 3.90 -1.85
C VAL A 91 11.66 2.60 -1.05
N PHE A 92 11.11 1.58 -1.70
CA PHE A 92 10.87 0.26 -1.11
C PHE A 92 11.90 -0.73 -1.64
N GLU A 93 12.53 -1.46 -0.72
CA GLU A 93 13.48 -2.51 -1.09
C GLU A 93 12.76 -3.64 -1.85
N TRP A 94 13.31 -4.02 -2.99
CA TRP A 94 12.88 -5.19 -3.73
C TRP A 94 14.07 -5.92 -4.32
N LYS A 95 14.00 -7.24 -4.35
CA LYS A 95 15.04 -8.09 -4.96
C LYS A 95 14.38 -9.15 -5.84
N GLY A 96 15.01 -9.46 -6.96
CA GLY A 96 14.76 -10.72 -7.66
C GLY A 96 15.31 -11.88 -6.83
N GLY A 97 14.74 -13.08 -6.95
CA GLY A 97 15.24 -14.25 -6.22
C GLY A 97 14.14 -14.94 -5.42
N THR A 98 14.46 -15.92 -4.60
CA THR A 98 13.51 -16.77 -3.85
C THR A 98 13.30 -16.31 -2.41
N GLU A 99 14.14 -15.44 -1.88
CA GLU A 99 14.05 -14.97 -0.50
C GLU A 99 13.04 -13.85 -0.32
N ARG A 100 12.45 -13.79 0.87
CA ARG A 100 11.55 -12.73 1.31
C ARG A 100 12.34 -11.42 1.47
N ASN A 101 11.79 -10.33 0.99
CA ASN A 101 12.42 -9.01 1.12
C ASN A 101 11.68 -8.13 2.14
N THR A 102 10.36 -8.06 2.05
CA THR A 102 9.53 -7.30 3.00
C THR A 102 9.03 -8.23 4.10
N VAL A 103 9.26 -7.87 5.36
CA VAL A 103 8.71 -8.50 6.55
C VAL A 103 7.80 -7.50 7.24
N GLY A 104 6.61 -7.91 7.66
CA GLY A 104 5.66 -7.02 8.32
C GLY A 104 5.06 -5.94 7.41
N ILE A 105 5.05 -4.70 7.88
CA ILE A 105 4.51 -3.53 7.18
C ILE A 105 5.53 -2.40 7.20
N HIS A 106 5.81 -1.84 6.02
CA HIS A 106 6.71 -0.71 5.83
C HIS A 106 5.96 0.48 5.25
N ILE A 107 6.30 1.69 5.69
CA ILE A 107 5.70 2.94 5.19
C ILE A 107 6.79 3.90 4.72
N SER A 108 6.49 4.78 3.77
CA SER A 108 7.41 5.85 3.39
C SER A 108 7.65 6.78 4.60
N ASN A 109 8.92 7.07 4.92
CA ASN A 109 9.28 7.91 6.07
C ASN A 109 8.89 9.39 5.91
N LYS A 110 8.48 9.78 4.70
CA LYS A 110 8.03 11.13 4.36
C LYS A 110 6.79 11.07 3.48
N PRO A 111 5.91 12.09 3.57
CA PRO A 111 4.75 12.21 2.71
C PRO A 111 5.12 12.68 1.31
N PHE A 112 4.34 12.26 0.35
CA PHE A 112 4.22 12.91 -0.95
C PHE A 112 3.12 13.96 -0.82
N MET A 113 3.47 15.24 -0.92
CA MET A 113 2.48 16.32 -0.80
C MET A 113 1.75 16.50 -2.11
N LEU A 114 0.46 16.23 -2.12
CA LEU A 114 -0.42 16.42 -3.28
C LEU A 114 -1.32 17.64 -3.09
N GLU A 115 -1.67 18.26 -4.19
CA GLU A 115 -2.69 19.30 -4.23
C GLU A 115 -3.92 18.75 -4.94
N THR A 116 -5.06 18.80 -4.26
CA THR A 116 -6.35 18.36 -4.79
C THR A 116 -6.93 19.40 -5.76
N SER A 117 -7.95 19.02 -6.52
CA SER A 117 -8.63 19.93 -7.48
C SER A 117 -9.23 21.17 -6.84
N ASP A 118 -9.50 21.17 -5.54
CA ASP A 118 -9.98 22.29 -4.73
C ASP A 118 -8.84 23.01 -3.97
N ASN A 119 -7.61 22.86 -4.44
CA ASN A 119 -6.39 23.50 -3.93
C ASN A 119 -6.07 23.18 -2.45
N LYS A 120 -6.53 22.03 -1.96
CA LYS A 120 -6.16 21.56 -0.62
C LYS A 120 -4.93 20.67 -0.71
N LYS A 121 -4.02 20.82 0.25
CA LYS A 121 -2.86 19.96 0.38
C LYS A 121 -3.22 18.71 1.17
N VAL A 122 -2.76 17.55 0.68
CA VAL A 122 -2.92 16.24 1.32
C VAL A 122 -1.54 15.59 1.43
N ALA A 123 -1.21 15.08 2.61
CA ALA A 123 -0.01 14.28 2.85
C ALA A 123 -0.30 12.82 2.50
N VAL A 124 0.29 12.32 1.42
CA VAL A 124 0.11 10.94 0.96
C VAL A 124 1.31 10.11 1.37
N PHE A 125 1.05 8.98 2.03
CA PHE A 125 2.05 7.96 2.36
C PHE A 125 1.81 6.70 1.55
N LEU A 126 2.90 6.05 1.17
CA LEU A 126 2.86 4.73 0.53
C LEU A 126 3.21 3.66 1.55
N MET A 127 2.47 2.56 1.56
CA MET A 127 2.64 1.48 2.53
C MET A 127 2.73 0.13 1.84
N ASP A 128 3.86 -0.56 2.03
CA ASP A 128 4.12 -1.92 1.56
C ASP A 128 3.81 -2.95 2.63
N THR A 129 3.27 -4.08 2.22
CA THR A 129 3.01 -5.20 3.12
C THR A 129 3.80 -6.43 2.72
N GLN A 130 4.18 -7.23 3.72
CA GLN A 130 4.70 -8.56 3.48
C GLN A 130 3.80 -9.33 2.50
N GLY A 131 4.43 -10.08 1.60
CA GLY A 131 3.70 -10.96 0.69
C GLY A 131 3.00 -12.09 1.45
N MET A 132 1.73 -12.30 1.13
CA MET A 132 0.92 -13.36 1.71
C MET A 132 1.25 -14.72 1.07
N PHE A 133 1.06 -15.79 1.82
CA PHE A 133 1.20 -17.19 1.36
C PHE A 133 2.63 -17.59 0.98
N ASP A 134 3.64 -17.04 1.64
CA ASP A 134 4.97 -17.59 1.57
C ASP A 134 5.08 -18.84 2.48
N LEU A 135 6.14 -19.64 2.27
CA LEU A 135 6.35 -20.90 3.02
C LEU A 135 6.65 -20.71 4.52
N LYS A 136 6.93 -19.48 4.95
CA LYS A 136 7.35 -19.16 6.33
C LYS A 136 6.29 -18.38 7.11
N THR A 137 5.20 -17.93 6.45
CA THR A 137 4.19 -17.09 7.07
C THR A 137 2.93 -17.89 7.37
N THR A 138 2.44 -17.82 8.59
CA THR A 138 1.19 -18.51 8.97
C THR A 138 -0.03 -17.78 8.41
N ALA A 139 -1.15 -18.48 8.29
CA ALA A 139 -2.42 -17.86 7.88
C ALA A 139 -2.85 -16.76 8.87
N LYS A 140 -2.53 -16.93 10.17
CA LYS A 140 -2.78 -15.92 11.21
C LYS A 140 -1.97 -14.65 10.95
N ASP A 141 -0.69 -14.77 10.63
CA ASP A 141 0.19 -13.63 10.35
C ASP A 141 -0.27 -12.89 9.11
N CYS A 142 -0.60 -13.62 8.02
CA CYS A 142 -1.17 -13.04 6.81
C CYS A 142 -2.44 -12.23 7.11
N SER A 143 -3.35 -12.80 7.93
CA SER A 143 -4.59 -12.14 8.31
C SER A 143 -4.33 -10.89 9.15
N THR A 144 -3.37 -10.95 10.07
CA THR A 144 -3.00 -9.81 10.93
C THR A 144 -2.43 -8.67 10.11
N ILE A 145 -1.47 -8.95 9.22
CA ILE A 145 -0.87 -7.94 8.34
C ILE A 145 -1.93 -7.29 7.45
N PHE A 146 -2.79 -8.11 6.84
CA PHE A 146 -3.83 -7.60 5.96
C PHE A 146 -4.84 -6.74 6.74
N ALA A 147 -5.30 -7.19 7.90
CA ALA A 147 -6.24 -6.44 8.73
C ALA A 147 -5.65 -5.10 9.16
N LEU A 148 -4.40 -5.07 9.62
CA LEU A 148 -3.73 -3.83 10.01
C LEU A 148 -3.52 -2.90 8.82
N SER A 149 -3.06 -3.42 7.68
CA SER A 149 -2.90 -2.60 6.48
C SER A 149 -4.23 -2.00 6.01
N THR A 150 -5.31 -2.77 6.09
CA THR A 150 -6.66 -2.33 5.74
C THR A 150 -7.17 -1.23 6.67
N LEU A 151 -6.96 -1.37 7.99
CA LEU A 151 -7.39 -0.40 8.98
C LEU A 151 -6.61 0.92 8.92
N LEU A 152 -5.37 0.89 8.48
CA LEU A 152 -4.50 2.07 8.36
C LEU A 152 -4.67 2.78 7.01
N SER A 153 -5.17 2.10 5.97
CA SER A 153 -5.20 2.65 4.62
C SER A 153 -6.46 3.45 4.31
N SER A 154 -6.27 4.54 3.58
CA SER A 154 -7.36 5.26 2.90
C SER A 154 -7.71 4.54 1.59
N VAL A 155 -6.70 4.05 0.88
CA VAL A 155 -6.84 3.26 -0.34
C VAL A 155 -6.07 1.95 -0.17
N GLN A 156 -6.78 0.83 -0.27
CA GLN A 156 -6.20 -0.50 -0.27
C GLN A 156 -6.13 -1.05 -1.69
N ILE A 157 -4.93 -1.33 -2.19
CA ILE A 157 -4.72 -2.01 -3.46
C ILE A 157 -4.54 -3.51 -3.17
N TYR A 158 -5.40 -4.35 -3.73
CA TYR A 158 -5.23 -5.80 -3.71
C TYR A 158 -4.65 -6.26 -5.05
N ASN A 159 -3.38 -6.64 -5.02
CA ASN A 159 -2.58 -6.90 -6.22
C ASN A 159 -2.67 -8.38 -6.62
N LEU A 160 -3.34 -8.65 -7.72
CA LEU A 160 -3.58 -9.96 -8.32
C LEU A 160 -2.82 -10.13 -9.64
N THR A 161 -2.83 -11.35 -10.19
CA THR A 161 -2.16 -11.67 -11.45
C THR A 161 -3.03 -12.59 -12.29
N GLY A 162 -3.16 -12.28 -13.58
CA GLY A 162 -3.94 -13.06 -14.56
C GLY A 162 -5.43 -12.77 -14.45
N HIS A 163 -6.15 -13.45 -13.59
CA HIS A 163 -7.58 -13.29 -13.35
C HIS A 163 -7.89 -13.52 -11.87
N ILE A 164 -9.07 -13.12 -11.42
CA ILE A 164 -9.53 -13.38 -10.06
C ILE A 164 -9.90 -14.84 -9.95
N GLN A 165 -9.30 -15.55 -9.00
CA GLN A 165 -9.60 -16.93 -8.68
C GLN A 165 -10.47 -17.01 -7.43
N GLU A 166 -11.18 -18.13 -7.26
CA GLU A 166 -12.03 -18.34 -6.08
C GLU A 166 -11.24 -18.25 -4.76
N ASN A 167 -10.03 -18.80 -4.74
CA ASN A 167 -9.14 -18.71 -3.57
C ASN A 167 -8.73 -17.27 -3.25
N ASP A 168 -8.56 -16.40 -4.24
CA ASP A 168 -8.29 -14.98 -4.01
C ASP A 168 -9.44 -14.31 -3.27
N LEU A 169 -10.68 -14.63 -3.66
CA LEU A 169 -11.89 -14.12 -3.02
C LEU A 169 -12.08 -14.69 -1.61
N GLN A 170 -11.82 -15.98 -1.41
CA GLN A 170 -11.88 -16.62 -0.09
C GLN A 170 -10.88 -15.99 0.88
N HIS A 171 -9.64 -15.77 0.45
CA HIS A 171 -8.64 -15.08 1.25
C HIS A 171 -9.07 -13.65 1.57
N PHE A 172 -9.57 -12.93 0.58
CA PHE A 172 -10.07 -11.57 0.78
C PHE A 172 -11.25 -11.52 1.76
N GLU A 173 -12.16 -12.49 1.71
CA GLU A 173 -13.27 -12.63 2.67
C GLU A 173 -12.76 -12.81 4.10
N VAL A 174 -11.81 -13.73 4.31
CA VAL A 174 -11.20 -13.97 5.62
C VAL A 174 -10.57 -12.69 6.15
N PHE A 175 -9.79 -11.98 5.34
CA PHE A 175 -9.09 -10.78 5.75
C PHE A 175 -10.04 -9.63 6.09
N THR A 176 -11.10 -9.45 5.31
CA THR A 176 -12.11 -8.41 5.60
C THR A 176 -12.90 -8.71 6.86
N LYS A 177 -13.17 -9.99 7.17
CA LYS A 177 -13.75 -10.40 8.45
C LYS A 177 -12.86 -10.03 9.64
N TYR A 178 -11.56 -10.31 9.57
CA TYR A 178 -10.61 -9.91 10.61
C TYR A 178 -10.56 -8.40 10.81
N ALA A 179 -10.55 -7.63 9.72
CA ALA A 179 -10.57 -6.17 9.80
C ALA A 179 -11.84 -5.65 10.46
N LYS A 180 -13.01 -6.24 10.16
CA LYS A 180 -14.27 -5.90 10.83
C LYS A 180 -14.24 -6.21 12.33
N TYR A 181 -13.80 -7.40 12.73
CA TYR A 181 -13.66 -7.74 14.14
C TYR A 181 -12.75 -6.78 14.89
N ALA A 182 -11.60 -6.46 14.31
CA ALA A 182 -10.67 -5.50 14.92
C ALA A 182 -11.25 -4.08 15.04
N ALA A 183 -12.14 -3.68 14.13
CA ALA A 183 -12.84 -2.40 14.20
C ALA A 183 -13.98 -2.42 15.25
N GLU A 184 -14.69 -3.53 15.38
CA GLU A 184 -15.79 -3.71 16.32
C GLU A 184 -15.33 -3.77 17.79
N GLU A 185 -14.19 -4.40 18.09
CA GLU A 185 -13.61 -4.41 19.43
C GLU A 185 -13.23 -3.01 19.95
N LYS A 186 -13.03 -2.04 19.05
CA LYS A 186 -12.75 -0.64 19.37
C LYS A 186 -14.02 0.20 19.64
N GLN A 187 -15.15 -0.39 20.01
CA GLN A 187 -16.47 0.23 20.18
C GLN A 187 -16.58 1.46 21.11
N HIS A 188 -15.49 2.06 21.54
CA HIS A 188 -15.51 3.38 22.20
C HIS A 188 -15.22 4.55 21.24
N VAL A 189 -15.01 4.29 19.96
CA VAL A 189 -14.87 5.33 18.92
C VAL A 189 -16.00 5.14 17.92
N ASN A 190 -16.78 6.20 17.71
CA ASN A 190 -17.98 6.28 16.86
C ASN A 190 -18.00 5.30 15.68
N ALA A 191 -18.96 4.40 15.67
CA ALA A 191 -19.14 3.23 14.81
C ALA A 191 -19.55 3.56 13.35
N SER A 192 -18.83 4.44 12.66
CA SER A 192 -19.09 4.78 11.25
C SER A 192 -17.87 4.59 10.34
N THR A 193 -16.84 3.89 10.79
CA THR A 193 -15.64 3.73 9.96
C THR A 193 -15.65 2.40 9.23
N THR A 194 -15.85 2.45 7.90
CA THR A 194 -15.46 1.36 7.02
C THR A 194 -13.96 1.09 7.19
N PRO A 195 -13.50 -0.18 7.16
CA PRO A 195 -12.08 -0.53 7.37
C PRO A 195 -11.12 0.16 6.41
N PHE A 196 -11.56 0.44 5.21
CA PHE A 196 -10.88 1.25 4.20
C PHE A 196 -11.90 2.13 3.48
N GLN A 197 -11.45 3.28 2.96
CA GLN A 197 -12.32 4.19 2.23
C GLN A 197 -12.50 3.76 0.77
N SER A 198 -11.46 3.14 0.18
CA SER A 198 -11.47 2.67 -1.20
C SER A 198 -10.68 1.38 -1.37
N LEU A 199 -11.22 0.44 -2.14
CA LEU A 199 -10.55 -0.80 -2.54
C LEU A 199 -10.32 -0.79 -4.05
N ILE A 200 -9.09 -1.10 -4.45
CA ILE A 200 -8.70 -1.29 -5.84
C ILE A 200 -8.26 -2.74 -6.03
N LEU A 201 -9.00 -3.52 -6.82
CA LEU A 201 -8.55 -4.82 -7.30
C LEU A 201 -7.67 -4.58 -8.53
N LEU A 202 -6.36 -4.73 -8.37
CA LEU A 202 -5.39 -4.54 -9.44
C LEU A 202 -5.02 -5.90 -10.03
N ILE A 203 -5.49 -6.20 -11.23
CA ILE A 203 -5.18 -7.43 -11.94
C ILE A 203 -4.10 -7.13 -12.99
N ARG A 204 -2.93 -7.72 -12.81
CA ARG A 204 -1.82 -7.58 -13.76
C ARG A 204 -1.66 -8.82 -14.63
N ASN A 205 -0.94 -8.70 -15.74
CA ASN A 205 -0.79 -9.76 -16.74
C ASN A 205 -2.17 -10.28 -17.19
N TRP A 206 -3.03 -9.32 -17.54
CA TRP A 206 -4.39 -9.58 -18.01
C TRP A 206 -4.33 -10.25 -19.40
N GLU A 207 -4.90 -11.43 -19.51
CA GLU A 207 -4.88 -12.23 -20.74
C GLU A 207 -6.29 -12.47 -21.33
N ASN A 208 -7.33 -12.00 -20.64
CA ASN A 208 -8.71 -12.19 -21.12
C ASN A 208 -9.03 -11.19 -22.25
N ALA A 209 -9.32 -11.73 -23.45
CA ALA A 209 -9.62 -10.94 -24.64
C ALA A 209 -11.04 -10.33 -24.65
N ASP A 210 -11.93 -10.82 -23.81
CA ASP A 210 -13.35 -10.36 -23.76
C ASP A 210 -13.50 -9.01 -23.05
N PHE A 211 -12.50 -8.62 -22.26
CA PHE A 211 -12.50 -7.36 -21.52
C PHE A 211 -11.21 -6.57 -21.79
N GLU A 212 -11.36 -5.30 -22.08
CA GLU A 212 -10.20 -4.43 -22.30
C GLU A 212 -9.36 -4.21 -21.02
N SER A 213 -8.04 -4.06 -21.17
CA SER A 213 -7.13 -3.74 -20.07
C SER A 213 -7.30 -2.29 -19.66
N SER A 214 -8.39 -1.97 -18.96
CA SER A 214 -8.73 -0.62 -18.49
C SER A 214 -9.57 -0.69 -17.20
N PHE A 215 -9.73 0.43 -16.54
CA PHE A 215 -10.65 0.54 -15.40
C PHE A 215 -12.08 0.15 -15.77
N LYS A 216 -12.54 0.57 -16.96
CA LYS A 216 -13.87 0.25 -17.48
C LYS A 216 -14.03 -1.24 -17.79
N GLY A 217 -13.01 -1.85 -18.38
CA GLY A 217 -12.99 -3.29 -18.63
C GLY A 217 -12.98 -4.10 -17.33
N GLY A 218 -12.22 -3.67 -16.33
CA GLY A 218 -12.22 -4.26 -15.00
C GLY A 218 -13.58 -4.16 -14.28
N ALA A 219 -14.26 -3.02 -14.37
CA ALA A 219 -15.60 -2.86 -13.81
C ALA A 219 -16.59 -3.85 -14.43
N LYS A 220 -16.58 -3.98 -15.76
CA LYS A 220 -17.42 -4.97 -16.47
C LYS A 220 -17.09 -6.43 -16.15
N TYR A 221 -15.85 -6.72 -15.82
CA TYR A 221 -15.45 -8.07 -15.42
C TYR A 221 -15.99 -8.47 -14.05
N LEU A 222 -16.28 -7.49 -13.19
CA LEU A 222 -16.84 -7.71 -11.85
C LEU A 222 -18.38 -7.75 -11.81
N GLU A 223 -19.06 -7.39 -12.91
CA GLU A 223 -20.52 -7.51 -13.07
C GLU A 223 -20.93 -8.97 -13.40
#